data_0e278d66e9a4cb739fa559a574caf63d
#
_entry.id   0e278d66e9a4cb739fa559a574caf63d
#
_cell.length_a   1.000
_cell.length_b   1.000
_cell.length_c   1.000
_cell.angle_alpha   90.00
_cell.angle_beta   90.00
_cell.angle_gamma   90.00
#
_symmetry.space_group_name_H-M   'P 1'
#
loop_
_entity.id
_entity.type
_entity.pdbx_description
1 polymer ?
#
loop_
_entity_poly.entity_id
_entity_poly.type
_entity_poly.pdbx_seq_one_letter_code
_entity_poly.pdbx_strand_id
1 'polypeptide(L)'
;MSSKIVTPRKTIATAHKWVFTSRIRPNAFSWRSSSAAATRIKEAVAEIQRVARTDPVTAAEGAVRLIERLSPALEHVDSSSGALGSAVNRAIESLVPVISSASVSISDRDKWLERLYEAHAADRIPYIETLADFWGELCATREIASAWADRMIGITRMALSPDKTLRGHYHGTSACLSALLRAGRYEEIESVLAHTDFWHYKCYAVKALAAQLRHDDAIALADSLRGHWTPEGAVNRLCERILLEAGRVGEAYQRFGLISHTQSTYLATFRAVAKVYPSIPRERILSDLIELSPGDEGKWFTAAKELKLFDLALKLAESSPCDPKTLTRAAQAHFDREPKFAEGAGLAALRWLVLDFGYEITSLDVWGAYHATIRAAEILGHVDKTIANIRELVQGERPDGFVRQILGRELGLS
;
A
#
# COMPACT_ATOMS: atom_id res chain seq x y z
N MET A 1 9.77 67.64 13.77
CA MET A 1 9.51 66.59 12.76
C MET A 1 9.01 65.35 13.48
N SER A 2 7.67 65.18 13.52
CA SER A 2 7.06 64.02 14.20
C SER A 2 7.02 62.80 13.26
N SER A 3 7.75 61.77 13.58
CA SER A 3 7.71 60.49 12.88
C SER A 3 6.43 59.73 13.25
N LYS A 4 5.53 59.56 12.30
CA LYS A 4 4.34 58.74 12.43
C LYS A 4 4.75 57.24 12.36
N ILE A 5 4.63 56.56 13.50
CA ILE A 5 4.72 55.12 13.58
C ILE A 5 3.52 54.51 12.85
N VAL A 6 3.75 53.91 11.70
CA VAL A 6 2.72 53.17 10.96
C VAL A 6 2.62 51.79 11.59
N THR A 7 1.57 51.59 12.38
CA THR A 7 1.19 50.27 12.91
C THR A 7 0.71 49.38 11.73
N PRO A 8 1.24 48.17 11.53
CA PRO A 8 0.75 47.29 10.48
C PRO A 8 -0.70 46.87 10.80
N ARG A 9 -1.62 47.19 9.89
CA ARG A 9 -3.00 46.65 9.94
C ARG A 9 -2.93 45.13 9.96
N LYS A 10 -3.40 44.51 11.04
CA LYS A 10 -3.77 43.09 11.08
C LYS A 10 -4.84 42.87 10.01
N THR A 11 -4.46 42.35 8.85
CA THR A 11 -5.40 41.82 7.89
C THR A 11 -6.07 40.64 8.57
N ILE A 12 -7.36 40.74 8.88
CA ILE A 12 -8.17 39.58 9.29
C ILE A 12 -8.21 38.69 8.06
N ALA A 13 -7.36 37.64 8.07
CA ALA A 13 -7.40 36.63 7.03
C ALA A 13 -8.82 36.04 7.05
N THR A 14 -9.56 36.22 5.97
CA THR A 14 -10.86 35.54 5.78
C THR A 14 -10.62 34.04 5.94
N ALA A 15 -11.25 33.44 6.95
CA ALA A 15 -11.11 32.02 7.24
C ALA A 15 -11.39 31.20 5.96
N HIS A 16 -10.43 30.44 5.52
CA HIS A 16 -10.56 29.60 4.32
C HIS A 16 -11.80 28.71 4.42
N LYS A 17 -12.65 28.75 3.39
CA LYS A 17 -13.89 27.98 3.35
C LYS A 17 -13.63 26.61 2.71
N TRP A 18 -13.46 25.60 3.54
CA TRP A 18 -13.25 24.20 3.13
C TRP A 18 -14.53 23.58 2.57
N VAL A 19 -14.48 23.04 1.35
CA VAL A 19 -15.60 22.35 0.71
C VAL A 19 -15.96 21.06 1.47
N PHE A 20 -14.95 20.34 1.95
CA PHE A 20 -15.16 19.10 2.67
C PHE A 20 -15.99 19.26 3.96
N THR A 21 -16.01 20.43 4.60
CA THR A 21 -16.71 20.62 5.88
C THR A 21 -18.21 20.39 5.80
N SER A 22 -18.83 20.64 4.66
CA SER A 22 -20.25 20.36 4.43
C SER A 22 -20.50 18.89 4.06
N ARG A 23 -19.49 18.19 3.50
CA ARG A 23 -19.59 16.85 2.96
C ARG A 23 -19.16 15.76 3.95
N ILE A 24 -18.25 16.10 4.87
CA ILE A 24 -17.72 15.21 5.93
C ILE A 24 -18.17 15.78 7.27
N ARG A 25 -19.31 15.30 7.76
CA ARG A 25 -19.95 15.70 9.02
C ARG A 25 -20.77 14.54 9.56
N PRO A 26 -21.16 14.54 10.85
CA PRO A 26 -22.05 13.54 11.41
C PRO A 26 -23.30 13.34 10.54
N ASN A 27 -23.70 12.12 10.34
CA ASN A 27 -24.87 11.72 9.53
C ASN A 27 -24.80 12.09 8.04
N ALA A 28 -23.60 12.38 7.51
CA ALA A 28 -23.42 12.68 6.08
C ALA A 28 -23.43 11.44 5.18
N PHE A 29 -23.27 10.26 5.77
CA PHE A 29 -23.17 8.98 5.07
C PHE A 29 -24.20 7.99 5.63
N SER A 30 -24.81 7.22 4.74
CA SER A 30 -25.62 6.06 5.11
C SER A 30 -24.75 4.82 5.27
N TRP A 31 -25.31 3.75 5.82
CA TRP A 31 -24.63 2.46 6.02
C TRP A 31 -23.89 1.97 4.76
N ARG A 32 -24.53 2.03 3.59
CA ARG A 32 -23.98 1.54 2.31
C ARG A 32 -23.06 2.52 1.59
N SER A 33 -22.63 3.60 2.24
CA SER A 33 -21.88 4.70 1.58
C SER A 33 -20.36 4.55 1.66
N SER A 34 -19.81 3.37 1.96
CA SER A 34 -18.38 3.15 2.14
C SER A 34 -17.53 3.70 0.98
N SER A 35 -17.87 3.37 -0.28
CA SER A 35 -17.16 3.86 -1.46
C SER A 35 -17.28 5.38 -1.64
N ALA A 36 -18.48 5.95 -1.41
CA ALA A 36 -18.68 7.39 -1.47
C ALA A 36 -17.91 8.13 -0.37
N ALA A 37 -17.86 7.58 0.85
CA ALA A 37 -17.08 8.12 1.95
C ALA A 37 -15.58 8.13 1.62
N ALA A 38 -15.03 7.00 1.13
CA ALA A 38 -13.64 6.91 0.70
C ALA A 38 -13.30 7.94 -0.41
N THR A 39 -14.20 8.12 -1.38
CA THR A 39 -14.03 9.11 -2.44
C THR A 39 -14.00 10.53 -1.87
N ARG A 40 -14.94 10.89 -0.98
CA ARG A 40 -14.98 12.22 -0.37
C ARG A 40 -13.79 12.51 0.54
N ILE A 41 -13.26 11.50 1.24
CA ILE A 41 -12.01 11.61 2.02
C ILE A 41 -10.85 11.94 1.07
N LYS A 42 -10.72 11.22 -0.04
CA LYS A 42 -9.68 11.48 -1.05
C LYS A 42 -9.78 12.89 -1.64
N GLU A 43 -10.98 13.35 -1.96
CA GLU A 43 -11.23 14.71 -2.45
C GLU A 43 -10.83 15.78 -1.42
N ALA A 44 -11.15 15.57 -0.14
CA ALA A 44 -10.78 16.45 0.96
C ALA A 44 -9.26 16.55 1.16
N VAL A 45 -8.56 15.43 1.11
CA VAL A 45 -7.08 15.38 1.16
C VAL A 45 -6.50 16.17 -0.03
N ALA A 46 -7.01 15.96 -1.24
CA ALA A 46 -6.55 16.70 -2.43
C ALA A 46 -6.81 18.21 -2.34
N GLU A 47 -7.95 18.62 -1.74
CA GLU A 47 -8.25 20.04 -1.47
C GLU A 47 -7.19 20.63 -0.52
N ILE A 48 -6.88 19.97 0.59
CA ILE A 48 -5.89 20.40 1.57
C ILE A 48 -4.49 20.47 0.96
N GLN A 49 -4.07 19.44 0.23
CA GLN A 49 -2.76 19.42 -0.44
C GLN A 49 -2.59 20.51 -1.49
N ARG A 50 -3.69 20.93 -2.14
CA ARG A 50 -3.66 22.07 -3.06
C ARG A 50 -3.39 23.38 -2.33
N VAL A 51 -4.07 23.61 -1.19
CA VAL A 51 -3.86 24.79 -0.36
C VAL A 51 -2.45 24.79 0.24
N ALA A 52 -1.91 23.63 0.61
CA ALA A 52 -0.58 23.51 1.20
C ALA A 52 0.55 24.06 0.32
N ARG A 53 0.34 24.14 -1.00
CA ARG A 53 1.32 24.70 -1.94
C ARG A 53 1.49 26.20 -1.82
N THR A 54 0.48 26.91 -1.33
CA THR A 54 0.44 28.37 -1.23
C THR A 54 0.33 28.88 0.18
N ASP A 55 -0.36 28.13 1.05
CA ASP A 55 -0.59 28.51 2.45
C ASP A 55 -0.49 27.24 3.35
N PRO A 56 0.72 26.85 3.76
CA PRO A 56 0.94 25.67 4.60
C PRO A 56 0.22 25.72 5.96
N VAL A 57 0.08 26.90 6.56
CA VAL A 57 -0.56 27.05 7.88
C VAL A 57 -2.06 26.83 7.79
N THR A 58 -2.70 27.46 6.81
CA THR A 58 -4.13 27.21 6.54
C THR A 58 -4.38 25.76 6.16
N ALA A 59 -3.50 25.13 5.38
CA ALA A 59 -3.63 23.73 5.03
C ALA A 59 -3.52 22.80 6.25
N ALA A 60 -2.59 23.07 7.16
CA ALA A 60 -2.45 22.33 8.41
C ALA A 60 -3.70 22.44 9.29
N GLU A 61 -4.27 23.64 9.45
CA GLU A 61 -5.55 23.83 10.14
C GLU A 61 -6.68 23.04 9.46
N GLY A 62 -6.70 23.02 8.12
CA GLY A 62 -7.65 22.21 7.34
C GLY A 62 -7.48 20.71 7.58
N ALA A 63 -6.22 20.23 7.67
CA ALA A 63 -5.90 18.84 7.95
C ALA A 63 -6.35 18.41 9.36
N VAL A 64 -6.05 19.21 10.39
CA VAL A 64 -6.55 18.98 11.75
C VAL A 64 -8.07 18.90 11.74
N ARG A 65 -8.75 19.88 11.12
CA ARG A 65 -10.21 19.94 11.02
C ARG A 65 -10.80 18.74 10.26
N LEU A 66 -10.12 18.22 9.25
CA LEU A 66 -10.57 17.01 8.55
C LEU A 66 -10.48 15.80 9.46
N ILE A 67 -9.33 15.57 10.12
CA ILE A 67 -9.12 14.43 11.01
C ILE A 67 -10.15 14.41 12.15
N GLU A 68 -10.43 15.53 12.79
CA GLU A 68 -11.47 15.66 13.82
C GLU A 68 -12.86 15.21 13.35
N ARG A 69 -13.13 15.32 12.05
CA ARG A 69 -14.45 15.01 11.48
C ARG A 69 -14.59 13.59 10.97
N LEU A 70 -13.47 12.86 10.81
CA LEU A 70 -13.52 11.51 10.20
C LEU A 70 -14.33 10.55 11.05
N SER A 71 -13.96 10.34 12.32
CA SER A 71 -14.64 9.37 13.17
C SER A 71 -16.14 9.67 13.33
N PRO A 72 -16.59 10.89 13.71
CA PRO A 72 -18.01 11.19 13.83
C PRO A 72 -18.79 11.11 12.51
N ALA A 73 -18.14 11.34 11.38
CA ALA A 73 -18.80 11.24 10.08
C ALA A 73 -18.99 9.80 9.61
N LEU A 74 -18.14 8.88 10.06
CA LEU A 74 -18.07 7.49 9.60
C LEU A 74 -18.74 6.50 10.56
N GLU A 75 -19.18 6.94 11.74
CA GLU A 75 -19.70 6.09 12.83
C GLU A 75 -20.76 5.08 12.37
N HIS A 76 -21.53 5.41 11.35
CA HIS A 76 -22.63 4.56 10.86
C HIS A 76 -22.36 3.94 9.48
N VAL A 77 -21.13 4.00 8.98
CA VAL A 77 -20.79 3.47 7.65
C VAL A 77 -20.27 2.05 7.76
N ASP A 78 -20.70 1.18 6.85
CA ASP A 78 -20.19 -0.19 6.78
C ASP A 78 -18.69 -0.19 6.44
N SER A 79 -17.89 -0.72 7.35
CA SER A 79 -16.42 -0.84 7.22
C SER A 79 -15.96 -2.30 7.09
N SER A 80 -16.86 -3.26 6.96
CA SER A 80 -16.58 -4.70 6.96
C SER A 80 -15.57 -5.14 5.89
N SER A 81 -15.51 -4.43 4.76
CA SER A 81 -14.53 -4.70 3.69
C SER A 81 -13.10 -4.21 3.99
N GLY A 82 -12.87 -3.45 5.05
CA GLY A 82 -11.59 -2.81 5.36
C GLY A 82 -11.17 -1.67 4.42
N ALA A 83 -11.87 -1.46 3.31
CA ALA A 83 -11.52 -0.46 2.32
C ALA A 83 -11.64 0.98 2.86
N LEU A 84 -12.64 1.23 3.71
CA LEU A 84 -12.86 2.52 4.34
C LEU A 84 -11.75 2.83 5.36
N GLY A 85 -11.40 1.89 6.24
CA GLY A 85 -10.28 2.03 7.16
C GLY A 85 -8.96 2.29 6.43
N SER A 86 -8.71 1.56 5.35
CA SER A 86 -7.54 1.81 4.48
C SER A 86 -7.54 3.22 3.85
N ALA A 87 -8.71 3.77 3.51
CA ALA A 87 -8.82 5.13 2.97
C ALA A 87 -8.52 6.18 4.04
N VAL A 88 -9.00 5.98 5.28
CA VAL A 88 -8.71 6.85 6.43
C VAL A 88 -7.23 6.82 6.77
N ASN A 89 -6.61 5.64 6.86
CA ASN A 89 -5.19 5.51 7.16
C ASN A 89 -4.32 6.25 6.13
N ARG A 90 -4.60 6.07 4.83
CA ARG A 90 -3.92 6.83 3.78
C ARG A 90 -4.14 8.33 3.88
N ALA A 91 -5.31 8.77 4.32
CA ALA A 91 -5.57 10.19 4.55
C ALA A 91 -4.71 10.73 5.70
N ILE A 92 -4.64 10.03 6.84
CA ILE A 92 -3.78 10.38 7.98
C ILE A 92 -2.32 10.45 7.54
N GLU A 93 -1.79 9.40 6.89
CA GLU A 93 -0.42 9.36 6.36
C GLU A 93 -0.10 10.55 5.44
N SER A 94 -1.08 10.98 4.63
CA SER A 94 -0.91 12.12 3.72
C SER A 94 -1.01 13.49 4.39
N LEU A 95 -1.74 13.59 5.51
CA LEU A 95 -2.01 14.84 6.22
C LEU A 95 -1.02 15.13 7.34
N VAL A 96 -0.44 14.10 7.95
CA VAL A 96 0.57 14.26 9.01
C VAL A 96 1.75 15.13 8.55
N PRO A 97 2.36 14.92 7.36
CA PRO A 97 3.42 15.81 6.87
C PRO A 97 2.97 17.25 6.65
N VAL A 98 1.71 17.48 6.26
CA VAL A 98 1.15 18.83 6.08
C VAL A 98 1.05 19.55 7.43
N ILE A 99 0.60 18.84 8.49
CA ILE A 99 0.51 19.39 9.83
C ILE A 99 1.90 19.63 10.39
N SER A 100 2.79 18.62 10.34
CA SER A 100 4.10 18.66 10.99
C SER A 100 5.04 19.72 10.40
N SER A 101 4.99 19.93 9.07
CA SER A 101 5.84 20.89 8.37
C SER A 101 5.39 22.35 8.48
N ALA A 102 4.17 22.62 8.95
CA ALA A 102 3.66 23.98 9.06
C ALA A 102 4.42 24.79 10.15
N SER A 103 4.94 25.96 9.78
CA SER A 103 5.65 26.85 10.69
C SER A 103 4.67 27.68 11.50
N VAL A 104 4.41 27.28 12.74
CA VAL A 104 3.48 27.95 13.66
C VAL A 104 4.12 28.11 15.05
N SER A 105 3.51 28.93 15.89
CA SER A 105 3.94 29.07 17.29
C SER A 105 3.75 27.76 18.06
N ILE A 106 4.53 27.54 19.11
CA ILE A 106 4.37 26.41 20.03
C ILE A 106 2.93 26.33 20.54
N SER A 107 2.36 27.47 20.93
CA SER A 107 0.98 27.54 21.43
C SER A 107 -0.07 27.13 20.39
N ASP A 108 0.11 27.46 19.12
CA ASP A 108 -0.85 27.06 18.09
C ASP A 108 -0.68 25.58 17.72
N ARG A 109 0.56 25.09 17.73
CA ARG A 109 0.85 23.66 17.59
C ARG A 109 0.18 22.85 18.69
N ASP A 110 0.33 23.30 19.95
CA ASP A 110 -0.25 22.62 21.11
C ASP A 110 -1.79 22.58 21.02
N LYS A 111 -2.43 23.67 20.58
CA LYS A 111 -3.88 23.68 20.31
C LYS A 111 -4.31 22.64 19.25
N TRP A 112 -3.51 22.45 18.20
CA TRP A 112 -3.79 21.42 17.20
C TRP A 112 -3.66 20.02 17.77
N LEU A 113 -2.61 19.78 18.56
CA LEU A 113 -2.38 18.49 19.22
C LEU A 113 -3.48 18.17 20.22
N GLU A 114 -3.94 19.16 21.04
CA GLU A 114 -5.08 18.97 21.94
C GLU A 114 -6.34 18.52 21.19
N ARG A 115 -6.69 19.21 20.12
CA ARG A 115 -7.86 18.88 19.32
C ARG A 115 -7.76 17.49 18.70
N LEU A 116 -6.58 17.13 18.16
CA LEU A 116 -6.32 15.81 17.61
C LEU A 116 -6.37 14.72 18.68
N TYR A 117 -5.86 15.00 19.89
CA TYR A 117 -5.91 14.08 21.01
C TYR A 117 -7.35 13.84 21.48
N GLU A 118 -8.14 14.90 21.60
CA GLU A 118 -9.56 14.80 21.95
C GLU A 118 -10.34 13.99 20.90
N ALA A 119 -10.08 14.24 19.60
CA ALA A 119 -10.71 13.49 18.52
C ALA A 119 -10.33 12.00 18.57
N HIS A 120 -9.05 11.68 18.83
CA HIS A 120 -8.56 10.32 18.98
C HIS A 120 -9.15 9.62 20.23
N ALA A 121 -9.26 10.33 21.33
CA ALA A 121 -9.86 9.81 22.56
C ALA A 121 -11.36 9.56 22.42
N ALA A 122 -12.05 10.32 21.58
CA ALA A 122 -13.48 10.18 21.29
C ALA A 122 -13.78 9.16 20.18
N ASP A 123 -12.77 8.55 19.55
CA ASP A 123 -12.93 7.60 18.45
C ASP A 123 -13.45 6.24 18.94
N ARG A 124 -14.75 6.08 18.99
CA ARG A 124 -15.42 4.86 19.47
C ARG A 124 -15.26 3.65 18.55
N ILE A 125 -15.22 3.90 17.25
CA ILE A 125 -14.92 2.92 16.22
C ILE A 125 -13.54 3.32 15.69
N PRO A 126 -12.48 2.52 15.87
CA PRO A 126 -11.08 2.95 15.72
C PRO A 126 -10.70 3.33 14.29
N TYR A 127 -11.38 4.33 13.72
CA TYR A 127 -11.11 4.84 12.38
C TYR A 127 -9.82 5.63 12.28
N ILE A 128 -9.49 6.41 13.33
CA ILE A 128 -8.31 7.27 13.36
C ILE A 128 -7.24 6.79 14.35
N GLU A 129 -7.30 5.52 14.76
CA GLU A 129 -6.37 4.90 15.73
C GLU A 129 -4.90 5.08 15.31
N THR A 130 -4.60 4.94 14.01
CA THR A 130 -3.26 5.10 13.47
C THR A 130 -2.66 6.49 13.65
N LEU A 131 -3.47 7.51 13.96
CA LEU A 131 -3.00 8.86 14.26
C LEU A 131 -2.01 8.88 15.42
N ALA A 132 -2.21 8.03 16.43
CA ALA A 132 -1.35 7.90 17.58
C ALA A 132 0.08 7.49 17.22
N ASP A 133 0.26 6.70 16.16
CA ASP A 133 1.58 6.25 15.71
C ASP A 133 2.43 7.40 15.14
N PHE A 134 1.80 8.48 14.70
CA PHE A 134 2.43 9.68 14.13
C PHE A 134 2.57 10.83 15.14
N TRP A 135 2.27 10.59 16.44
CA TRP A 135 2.22 11.66 17.44
C TRP A 135 3.52 12.44 17.54
N GLY A 136 4.65 11.73 17.55
CA GLY A 136 5.96 12.36 17.57
C GLY A 136 6.25 13.23 16.35
N GLU A 137 5.75 12.86 15.17
CA GLU A 137 5.85 13.66 13.94
C GLU A 137 4.96 14.91 14.02
N LEU A 138 3.73 14.75 14.49
CA LEU A 138 2.78 15.86 14.72
C LEU A 138 3.30 16.91 15.70
N CYS A 139 4.06 16.49 16.72
CA CYS A 139 4.75 17.40 17.65
C CYS A 139 5.78 18.29 16.96
N ALA A 140 6.31 17.89 15.80
CA ALA A 140 7.31 18.56 14.97
C ALA A 140 8.69 18.72 15.65
N THR A 141 8.77 19.15 16.92
CA THR A 141 10.04 19.36 17.65
C THR A 141 10.21 18.39 18.80
N ARG A 142 11.45 18.22 19.27
CA ARG A 142 11.79 17.36 20.42
C ARG A 142 11.20 17.89 21.72
N GLU A 143 11.16 19.20 21.88
CA GLU A 143 10.66 19.88 23.09
C GLU A 143 9.16 19.64 23.26
N ILE A 144 8.37 19.84 22.18
CA ILE A 144 6.92 19.60 22.20
C ILE A 144 6.64 18.10 22.42
N ALA A 145 7.39 17.23 21.74
CA ALA A 145 7.26 15.79 21.90
C ALA A 145 7.56 15.34 23.33
N SER A 146 8.61 15.90 23.98
CA SER A 146 8.94 15.61 25.37
C SER A 146 7.82 16.05 26.33
N ALA A 147 7.28 17.26 26.14
CA ALA A 147 6.17 17.76 26.96
C ALA A 147 4.91 16.88 26.84
N TRP A 148 4.58 16.44 25.63
CA TRP A 148 3.45 15.53 25.40
C TRP A 148 3.71 14.13 25.97
N ALA A 149 4.94 13.61 25.88
CA ALA A 149 5.32 12.36 26.51
C ALA A 149 5.13 12.43 28.03
N ASP A 150 5.56 13.53 28.68
CA ASP A 150 5.39 13.72 30.13
C ASP A 150 3.93 13.70 30.57
N ARG A 151 3.02 14.20 29.74
CA ARG A 151 1.56 14.16 30.04
C ARG A 151 0.97 12.75 30.00
N MET A 152 1.54 11.85 29.21
CA MET A 152 0.97 10.52 28.93
C MET A 152 1.72 9.39 29.65
N ILE A 153 3.01 9.56 30.00
CA ILE A 153 3.88 8.46 30.42
C ILE A 153 3.42 7.78 31.72
N GLY A 154 2.85 8.56 32.66
CA GLY A 154 2.34 8.00 33.91
C GLY A 154 1.25 6.96 33.68
N ILE A 155 0.25 7.30 32.87
CA ILE A 155 -0.86 6.40 32.53
C ILE A 155 -0.34 5.24 31.66
N THR A 156 0.57 5.50 30.73
CA THR A 156 1.17 4.45 29.88
C THR A 156 1.92 3.42 30.73
N ARG A 157 2.69 3.82 31.73
CA ARG A 157 3.35 2.91 32.67
C ARG A 157 2.36 2.05 33.46
N MET A 158 1.25 2.63 33.89
CA MET A 158 0.19 1.88 34.55
C MET A 158 -0.46 0.87 33.59
N ALA A 159 -0.81 1.29 32.38
CA ALA A 159 -1.46 0.44 31.39
C ALA A 159 -0.59 -0.76 30.97
N LEU A 160 0.73 -0.60 30.96
CA LEU A 160 1.69 -1.65 30.61
C LEU A 160 2.36 -2.30 31.84
N SER A 161 1.83 -2.07 33.04
CA SER A 161 2.38 -2.61 34.29
C SER A 161 2.45 -4.15 34.25
N PRO A 162 3.50 -4.75 34.85
CA PRO A 162 3.52 -6.19 35.11
C PRO A 162 2.43 -6.61 36.12
N ASP A 163 2.01 -5.70 36.99
CA ASP A 163 0.89 -5.92 37.91
C ASP A 163 -0.43 -5.94 37.13
N LYS A 164 -1.04 -7.11 37.07
CA LYS A 164 -2.31 -7.34 36.35
C LYS A 164 -3.48 -6.51 36.90
N THR A 165 -3.41 -6.04 38.15
CA THR A 165 -4.46 -5.20 38.77
C THR A 165 -4.44 -3.77 38.27
N LEU A 166 -3.29 -3.29 37.79
CA LEU A 166 -3.09 -1.96 37.23
C LEU A 166 -3.16 -1.97 35.70
N ARG A 167 -2.93 -3.14 35.11
CA ARG A 167 -2.82 -3.30 33.65
C ARG A 167 -4.17 -3.04 32.97
N GLY A 168 -4.16 -2.22 31.92
CA GLY A 168 -5.37 -1.90 31.18
C GLY A 168 -5.09 -1.32 29.80
N HIS A 169 -6.16 -1.01 29.09
CA HIS A 169 -6.06 -0.33 27.80
C HIS A 169 -6.00 1.19 28.02
N TYR A 170 -5.02 1.82 27.40
CA TYR A 170 -4.93 3.28 27.32
C TYR A 170 -4.70 3.68 25.86
N HIS A 171 -5.66 4.37 25.27
CA HIS A 171 -5.62 4.80 23.85
C HIS A 171 -4.42 5.71 23.54
N GLY A 172 -3.87 6.42 24.51
CA GLY A 172 -2.69 7.27 24.36
C GLY A 172 -1.35 6.53 24.38
N THR A 173 -1.31 5.19 24.55
CA THR A 173 -0.04 4.44 24.66
C THR A 173 0.85 4.62 23.43
N SER A 174 0.32 4.40 22.21
CA SER A 174 1.09 4.60 20.96
C SER A 174 1.53 6.06 20.80
N ALA A 175 0.68 7.03 21.17
CA ALA A 175 1.02 8.45 21.11
C ALA A 175 2.18 8.79 22.07
N CYS A 176 2.16 8.24 23.28
CA CYS A 176 3.25 8.39 24.26
C CYS A 176 4.57 7.82 23.71
N LEU A 177 4.54 6.58 23.21
CA LEU A 177 5.73 5.91 22.66
C LEU A 177 6.28 6.65 21.44
N SER A 178 5.41 7.13 20.55
CA SER A 178 5.77 7.95 19.40
C SER A 178 6.41 9.28 19.82
N ALA A 179 5.84 9.95 20.83
CA ALA A 179 6.39 11.18 21.39
C ALA A 179 7.76 10.96 22.07
N LEU A 180 7.91 9.90 22.88
CA LEU A 180 9.20 9.52 23.50
C LEU A 180 10.27 9.27 22.44
N LEU A 181 9.92 8.53 21.36
CA LEU A 181 10.83 8.27 20.25
C LEU A 181 11.30 9.57 19.59
N ARG A 182 10.39 10.49 19.29
CA ARG A 182 10.70 11.81 18.71
C ARG A 182 11.55 12.67 19.64
N ALA A 183 11.29 12.60 20.94
CA ALA A 183 12.06 13.31 21.96
C ALA A 183 13.48 12.75 22.17
N GLY A 184 13.75 11.52 21.69
CA GLY A 184 15.02 10.83 21.91
C GLY A 184 15.14 10.19 23.29
N ARG A 185 14.00 9.94 23.98
CA ARG A 185 13.93 9.37 25.35
C ARG A 185 13.90 7.83 25.27
N TYR A 186 14.94 7.24 24.69
CA TYR A 186 14.98 5.81 24.34
C TYR A 186 14.98 4.88 25.55
N GLU A 187 15.69 5.23 26.61
CA GLU A 187 15.73 4.44 27.84
C GLU A 187 14.34 4.31 28.50
N GLU A 188 13.53 5.36 28.39
CA GLU A 188 12.17 5.33 28.90
C GLU A 188 11.26 4.42 28.04
N ILE A 189 11.46 4.35 26.72
CA ILE A 189 10.78 3.41 25.86
C ILE A 189 11.12 1.97 26.28
N GLU A 190 12.40 1.67 26.48
CA GLU A 190 12.87 0.35 26.92
C GLU A 190 12.25 -0.03 28.27
N SER A 191 12.29 0.89 29.25
CA SER A 191 11.72 0.69 30.58
C SER A 191 10.22 0.44 30.56
N VAL A 192 9.46 1.24 29.81
CA VAL A 192 7.99 1.12 29.70
C VAL A 192 7.59 -0.20 29.00
N LEU A 193 8.39 -0.66 28.05
CA LEU A 193 8.11 -1.85 27.25
C LEU A 193 8.77 -3.13 27.81
N ALA A 194 9.40 -3.09 28.98
CA ALA A 194 10.14 -4.24 29.53
C ALA A 194 9.27 -5.50 29.73
N HIS A 195 7.98 -5.32 29.99
CA HIS A 195 7.05 -6.40 30.36
C HIS A 195 5.96 -6.69 29.29
N THR A 196 6.17 -6.28 28.05
CA THR A 196 5.27 -6.56 26.94
C THR A 196 6.03 -7.01 25.71
N ASP A 197 5.50 -8.03 25.02
CA ASP A 197 5.99 -8.49 23.72
C ASP A 197 4.99 -8.19 22.59
N PHE A 198 3.96 -7.39 22.89
CA PHE A 198 2.97 -7.00 21.91
C PHE A 198 3.61 -6.12 20.83
N TRP A 199 3.68 -6.64 19.62
CA TRP A 199 4.40 -6.05 18.50
C TRP A 199 4.08 -4.58 18.25
N HIS A 200 2.80 -4.21 18.33
CA HIS A 200 2.36 -2.83 18.06
C HIS A 200 3.06 -1.80 18.96
N TYR A 201 3.40 -2.16 20.20
CA TYR A 201 4.19 -1.32 21.10
C TYR A 201 5.68 -1.62 21.00
N LYS A 202 6.06 -2.90 20.97
CA LYS A 202 7.47 -3.31 20.99
C LYS A 202 8.25 -2.82 19.77
N CYS A 203 7.58 -2.57 18.63
CA CYS A 203 8.21 -1.94 17.47
C CYS A 203 8.82 -0.56 17.75
N TYR A 204 8.38 0.14 18.82
CA TYR A 204 9.01 1.40 19.26
C TYR A 204 10.38 1.17 19.93
N ALA A 205 10.58 0.05 20.63
CA ALA A 205 11.91 -0.32 21.12
C ALA A 205 12.86 -0.65 19.96
N VAL A 206 12.37 -1.34 18.92
CA VAL A 206 13.13 -1.58 17.69
C VAL A 206 13.52 -0.26 17.01
N LYS A 207 12.57 0.67 16.86
CA LYS A 207 12.82 2.01 16.31
C LYS A 207 13.80 2.83 17.18
N ALA A 208 13.74 2.68 18.51
CA ALA A 208 14.64 3.36 19.45
C ALA A 208 16.09 2.87 19.29
N LEU A 209 16.31 1.56 19.14
CA LEU A 209 17.62 1.00 18.84
C LEU A 209 18.15 1.49 17.49
N ALA A 210 17.32 1.48 16.46
CA ALA A 210 17.70 1.98 15.14
C ALA A 210 18.08 3.47 15.16
N ALA A 211 17.34 4.31 15.91
CA ALA A 211 17.63 5.73 16.07
C ALA A 211 18.95 5.99 16.83
N GLN A 212 19.43 5.02 17.61
CA GLN A 212 20.74 5.01 18.25
C GLN A 212 21.84 4.41 17.37
N LEU A 213 21.56 4.17 16.08
CA LEU A 213 22.46 3.53 15.09
C LEU A 213 22.83 2.08 15.44
N ARG A 214 22.08 1.44 16.33
CA ARG A 214 22.22 0.04 16.74
C ARG A 214 21.36 -0.86 15.83
N HIS A 215 21.64 -0.80 14.52
CA HIS A 215 20.78 -1.42 13.51
C HIS A 215 20.68 -2.95 13.66
N ASP A 216 21.81 -3.63 13.95
CA ASP A 216 21.81 -5.08 14.10
C ASP A 216 21.05 -5.53 15.36
N ASP A 217 21.19 -4.79 16.48
CA ASP A 217 20.41 -5.03 17.69
C ASP A 217 18.90 -4.81 17.44
N ALA A 218 18.57 -3.77 16.68
CA ALA A 218 17.17 -3.48 16.30
C ALA A 218 16.56 -4.63 15.50
N ILE A 219 17.29 -5.15 14.53
CA ILE A 219 16.84 -6.27 13.70
C ILE A 219 16.76 -7.55 14.53
N ALA A 220 17.76 -7.83 15.37
CA ALA A 220 17.74 -8.99 16.26
C ALA A 220 16.53 -8.96 17.21
N LEU A 221 16.23 -7.79 17.80
CA LEU A 221 15.03 -7.62 18.62
C LEU A 221 13.76 -7.86 17.81
N ALA A 222 13.64 -7.29 16.60
CA ALA A 222 12.49 -7.50 15.74
C ALA A 222 12.29 -8.98 15.37
N ASP A 223 13.37 -9.68 15.05
CA ASP A 223 13.34 -11.11 14.72
C ASP A 223 12.97 -11.99 15.95
N SER A 224 13.43 -11.62 17.17
CA SER A 224 13.06 -12.33 18.40
C SER A 224 11.58 -12.24 18.75
N LEU A 225 10.87 -11.24 18.21
CA LEU A 225 9.44 -11.01 18.45
C LEU A 225 8.55 -11.71 17.40
N ARG A 226 9.13 -12.40 16.40
CA ARG A 226 8.36 -13.17 15.43
C ARG A 226 7.60 -14.31 16.09
N GLY A 227 6.36 -14.49 15.70
CA GLY A 227 5.51 -15.53 16.24
C GLY A 227 4.06 -15.41 15.80
N HIS A 228 3.22 -16.27 16.35
CA HIS A 228 1.83 -16.44 15.92
C HIS A 228 0.99 -15.14 15.92
N TRP A 229 1.30 -14.22 16.83
CA TRP A 229 0.54 -12.96 16.98
C TRP A 229 1.26 -11.74 16.40
N THR A 230 2.42 -11.93 15.78
CA THR A 230 3.21 -10.84 15.22
C THR A 230 2.99 -10.78 13.71
N PRO A 231 2.53 -9.63 13.17
CA PRO A 231 2.31 -9.49 11.73
C PRO A 231 3.66 -9.50 10.98
N GLU A 232 4.04 -10.64 10.40
CA GLU A 232 5.34 -10.79 9.71
C GLU A 232 5.62 -9.69 8.70
N GLY A 233 4.62 -9.31 7.90
CA GLY A 233 4.78 -8.22 6.93
C GLY A 233 5.11 -6.86 7.56
N ALA A 234 4.68 -6.61 8.82
CA ALA A 234 5.03 -5.39 9.53
C ALA A 234 6.46 -5.44 10.05
N VAL A 235 6.90 -6.60 10.56
CA VAL A 235 8.29 -6.84 10.98
C VAL A 235 9.23 -6.65 9.80
N ASN A 236 8.96 -7.33 8.69
CA ASN A 236 9.78 -7.28 7.48
C ASN A 236 9.92 -5.84 6.96
N ARG A 237 8.82 -5.09 6.85
CA ARG A 237 8.87 -3.69 6.42
C ARG A 237 9.65 -2.78 7.37
N LEU A 238 9.58 -3.02 8.69
CA LEU A 238 10.35 -2.24 9.65
C LEU A 238 11.85 -2.55 9.53
N CYS A 239 12.24 -3.83 9.47
CA CYS A 239 13.63 -4.25 9.31
C CYS A 239 14.22 -3.75 7.97
N GLU A 240 13.46 -3.88 6.88
CA GLU A 240 13.84 -3.37 5.57
C GLU A 240 14.13 -1.87 5.61
N ARG A 241 13.22 -1.08 6.19
CA ARG A 241 13.39 0.37 6.33
C ARG A 241 14.64 0.72 7.14
N ILE A 242 14.89 0.03 8.27
CA ILE A 242 16.09 0.23 9.08
C ILE A 242 17.36 0.01 8.26
N LEU A 243 17.42 -1.07 7.47
CA LEU A 243 18.57 -1.35 6.62
C LEU A 243 18.73 -0.33 5.48
N LEU A 244 17.62 0.11 4.87
CA LEU A 244 17.66 1.13 3.82
C LEU A 244 18.15 2.49 4.38
N GLU A 245 17.66 2.91 5.54
CA GLU A 245 18.10 4.12 6.22
C GLU A 245 19.56 4.05 6.65
N ALA A 246 20.06 2.85 6.99
CA ALA A 246 21.47 2.59 7.25
C ALA A 246 22.35 2.49 5.99
N GLY A 247 21.78 2.64 4.78
CA GLY A 247 22.50 2.50 3.51
C GLY A 247 22.83 1.06 3.12
N ARG A 248 22.33 0.06 3.86
CA ARG A 248 22.56 -1.40 3.65
C ARG A 248 21.57 -1.96 2.62
N VAL A 249 21.50 -1.31 1.45
CA VAL A 249 20.50 -1.60 0.39
C VAL A 249 20.55 -3.06 -0.07
N GLY A 250 21.74 -3.61 -0.27
CA GLY A 250 21.89 -5.00 -0.73
C GLY A 250 21.34 -6.01 0.27
N GLU A 251 21.57 -5.80 1.55
CA GLU A 251 21.04 -6.67 2.61
C GLU A 251 19.53 -6.50 2.78
N ALA A 252 19.03 -5.25 2.74
CA ALA A 252 17.60 -4.97 2.76
C ALA A 252 16.87 -5.74 1.65
N TYR A 253 17.41 -5.71 0.43
CA TYR A 253 16.86 -6.41 -0.71
C TYR A 253 16.84 -7.92 -0.52
N GLN A 254 17.99 -8.50 -0.14
CA GLN A 254 18.13 -9.96 0.00
C GLN A 254 17.25 -10.54 1.10
N ARG A 255 17.12 -9.85 2.25
CA ARG A 255 16.36 -10.36 3.39
C ARG A 255 14.88 -10.06 3.33
N PHE A 256 14.50 -8.89 2.84
CA PHE A 256 13.15 -8.36 3.00
C PHE A 256 12.52 -7.83 1.71
N GLY A 257 13.31 -7.33 0.75
CA GLY A 257 12.80 -6.55 -0.38
C GLY A 257 11.79 -7.29 -1.25
N LEU A 258 11.96 -8.59 -1.44
CA LEU A 258 11.08 -9.38 -2.30
C LEU A 258 9.76 -9.76 -1.61
N ILE A 259 9.72 -9.79 -0.27
CA ILE A 259 8.58 -10.27 0.52
C ILE A 259 7.79 -9.13 1.19
N SER A 260 8.40 -7.95 1.36
CA SER A 260 7.76 -6.80 2.04
C SER A 260 6.74 -6.06 1.19
N HIS A 261 6.78 -6.24 -0.14
CA HIS A 261 6.03 -5.41 -1.10
C HIS A 261 4.98 -6.20 -1.90
N THR A 262 4.53 -7.33 -1.38
CA THR A 262 3.48 -8.14 -2.03
C THR A 262 2.21 -7.32 -2.24
N GLN A 263 1.69 -7.34 -3.46
CA GLN A 263 0.48 -6.64 -3.90
C GLN A 263 -0.56 -7.65 -4.40
N SER A 264 -1.73 -7.16 -4.76
CA SER A 264 -2.83 -7.98 -5.28
C SER A 264 -2.54 -8.66 -6.63
N THR A 265 -1.55 -8.18 -7.38
CA THR A 265 -1.13 -8.77 -8.64
C THR A 265 0.40 -8.87 -8.73
N TYR A 266 0.89 -9.87 -9.45
CA TYR A 266 2.32 -10.09 -9.66
C TYR A 266 3.01 -8.90 -10.32
N LEU A 267 2.38 -8.28 -11.32
CA LEU A 267 2.89 -7.05 -11.93
C LEU A 267 2.97 -5.89 -10.93
N ALA A 268 1.96 -5.73 -10.08
CA ALA A 268 1.98 -4.67 -9.06
C ALA A 268 3.07 -4.92 -8.01
N THR A 269 3.29 -6.18 -7.61
CA THR A 269 4.40 -6.60 -6.73
C THR A 269 5.75 -6.25 -7.36
N PHE A 270 5.98 -6.66 -8.62
CA PHE A 270 7.20 -6.32 -9.36
C PHE A 270 7.48 -4.81 -9.38
N ARG A 271 6.45 -4.02 -9.72
CA ARG A 271 6.57 -2.55 -9.76
C ARG A 271 6.84 -1.94 -8.39
N ALA A 272 6.24 -2.50 -7.33
CA ALA A 272 6.44 -2.03 -5.96
C ALA A 272 7.89 -2.27 -5.51
N VAL A 273 8.43 -3.47 -5.73
CA VAL A 273 9.84 -3.79 -5.44
C VAL A 273 10.78 -2.91 -6.25
N ALA A 274 10.58 -2.81 -7.57
CA ALA A 274 11.42 -1.99 -8.45
C ALA A 274 11.43 -0.50 -8.08
N LYS A 275 10.34 0.00 -7.51
CA LYS A 275 10.24 1.38 -7.02
C LYS A 275 11.11 1.61 -5.78
N VAL A 276 11.19 0.64 -4.89
CA VAL A 276 11.98 0.74 -3.64
C VAL A 276 13.47 0.53 -3.91
N TYR A 277 13.79 -0.30 -4.89
CA TYR A 277 15.17 -0.68 -5.25
C TYR A 277 15.58 -0.20 -6.65
N PRO A 278 15.62 1.11 -6.91
CA PRO A 278 15.92 1.63 -8.24
C PRO A 278 17.36 1.36 -8.71
N SER A 279 18.27 1.03 -7.79
CA SER A 279 19.65 0.66 -8.08
C SER A 279 19.83 -0.80 -8.51
N ILE A 280 18.82 -1.63 -8.36
CA ILE A 280 18.86 -3.05 -8.77
C ILE A 280 18.24 -3.17 -10.16
N PRO A 281 18.91 -3.83 -11.12
CA PRO A 281 18.35 -4.06 -12.44
C PRO A 281 16.96 -4.72 -12.37
N ARG A 282 16.02 -4.20 -13.15
CA ARG A 282 14.63 -4.69 -13.12
C ARG A 282 14.51 -6.15 -13.55
N GLU A 283 15.36 -6.56 -14.48
CA GLU A 283 15.48 -7.95 -14.96
C GLU A 283 15.89 -8.88 -13.82
N ARG A 284 16.82 -8.44 -12.96
CA ARG A 284 17.23 -9.18 -11.79
C ARG A 284 16.09 -9.30 -10.78
N ILE A 285 15.41 -8.20 -10.49
CA ILE A 285 14.23 -8.22 -9.59
C ILE A 285 13.19 -9.23 -10.08
N LEU A 286 12.92 -9.24 -11.39
CA LEU A 286 11.99 -10.21 -11.96
C LEU A 286 12.47 -11.64 -11.81
N SER A 287 13.75 -11.92 -12.07
CA SER A 287 14.34 -13.25 -11.90
C SER A 287 14.20 -13.74 -10.46
N ASP A 288 14.61 -12.90 -9.49
CA ASP A 288 14.56 -13.23 -8.07
C ASP A 288 13.10 -13.47 -7.58
N LEU A 289 12.13 -12.72 -8.11
CA LEU A 289 10.70 -12.91 -7.80
C LEU A 289 10.13 -14.20 -8.39
N ILE A 290 10.56 -14.58 -9.60
CA ILE A 290 10.17 -15.85 -10.23
C ILE A 290 10.70 -17.03 -9.38
N GLU A 291 11.96 -16.96 -8.95
CA GLU A 291 12.59 -17.99 -8.12
C GLU A 291 11.88 -18.21 -6.79
N LEU A 292 11.27 -17.17 -6.22
CA LEU A 292 10.52 -17.24 -4.97
C LEU A 292 9.11 -17.82 -5.12
N SER A 293 8.65 -18.07 -6.33
CA SER A 293 7.28 -18.54 -6.59
C SER A 293 7.24 -19.73 -7.55
N PRO A 294 7.89 -20.85 -7.21
CA PRO A 294 7.89 -22.04 -8.05
C PRO A 294 6.47 -22.57 -8.25
N GLY A 295 6.12 -22.86 -9.51
CA GLY A 295 4.78 -23.28 -9.93
C GLY A 295 3.84 -22.11 -10.31
N ASP A 296 4.25 -20.86 -10.06
CA ASP A 296 3.50 -19.64 -10.40
C ASP A 296 4.17 -18.82 -11.51
N GLU A 297 5.08 -19.42 -12.29
CA GLU A 297 5.89 -18.72 -13.29
C GLU A 297 5.03 -17.97 -14.30
N GLY A 298 3.94 -18.56 -14.77
CA GLY A 298 3.01 -17.96 -15.74
C GLY A 298 2.37 -16.66 -15.24
N LYS A 299 2.25 -16.47 -13.94
CA LYS A 299 1.72 -15.24 -13.36
C LYS A 299 2.66 -14.04 -13.53
N TRP A 300 3.96 -14.27 -13.78
CA TRP A 300 4.96 -13.24 -14.08
C TRP A 300 5.02 -12.82 -15.55
N PHE A 301 4.25 -13.48 -16.43
CA PHE A 301 4.17 -13.16 -17.86
C PHE A 301 4.05 -11.66 -18.14
N THR A 302 3.15 -10.98 -17.41
CA THR A 302 2.89 -9.55 -17.66
C THR A 302 4.08 -8.68 -17.24
N ALA A 303 4.83 -9.06 -16.20
CA ALA A 303 6.03 -8.34 -15.77
C ALA A 303 7.19 -8.52 -16.80
N ALA A 304 7.40 -9.73 -17.30
CA ALA A 304 8.38 -9.99 -18.35
C ALA A 304 8.03 -9.24 -19.65
N LYS A 305 6.75 -9.24 -20.03
CA LYS A 305 6.25 -8.46 -21.16
C LYS A 305 6.48 -6.94 -20.98
N GLU A 306 6.27 -6.40 -19.78
CA GLU A 306 6.54 -4.97 -19.50
C GLU A 306 8.01 -4.60 -19.73
N LEU A 307 8.91 -5.51 -19.42
CA LEU A 307 10.34 -5.36 -19.69
C LEU A 307 10.73 -5.65 -21.14
N LYS A 308 9.77 -6.01 -21.99
CA LYS A 308 9.97 -6.45 -23.39
C LYS A 308 10.87 -7.70 -23.51
N LEU A 309 10.93 -8.51 -22.47
CA LEU A 309 11.59 -9.80 -22.46
C LEU A 309 10.62 -10.86 -23.03
N PHE A 310 10.31 -10.76 -24.32
CA PHE A 310 9.22 -11.52 -24.96
C PHE A 310 9.46 -13.02 -24.93
N ASP A 311 10.68 -13.49 -25.18
CA ASP A 311 11.04 -14.90 -25.11
C ASP A 311 10.88 -15.46 -23.69
N LEU A 312 11.30 -14.70 -22.68
CA LEU A 312 11.08 -15.07 -21.28
C LEU A 312 9.58 -15.10 -20.96
N ALA A 313 8.81 -14.10 -21.40
CA ALA A 313 7.37 -14.06 -21.18
C ALA A 313 6.66 -15.30 -21.73
N LEU A 314 7.00 -15.73 -22.95
CA LEU A 314 6.45 -16.96 -23.55
C LEU A 314 6.84 -18.20 -22.76
N LYS A 315 8.13 -18.33 -22.40
CA LYS A 315 8.60 -19.44 -21.57
C LYS A 315 7.85 -19.53 -20.25
N LEU A 316 7.61 -18.40 -19.58
CA LEU A 316 6.85 -18.36 -18.34
C LEU A 316 5.38 -18.76 -18.54
N ALA A 317 4.75 -18.30 -19.61
CA ALA A 317 3.36 -18.66 -19.97
C ALA A 317 3.20 -20.14 -20.33
N GLU A 318 4.27 -20.82 -20.74
CA GLU A 318 4.30 -22.25 -21.02
C GLU A 318 4.59 -23.12 -19.78
N SER A 319 5.37 -22.58 -18.84
CA SER A 319 5.86 -23.32 -17.67
C SER A 319 4.77 -23.62 -16.65
N SER A 320 3.85 -22.70 -16.42
CA SER A 320 2.74 -22.84 -15.47
C SER A 320 1.53 -22.01 -15.86
N PRO A 321 0.35 -22.23 -15.26
CA PRO A 321 -0.88 -21.59 -15.65
C PRO A 321 -0.79 -20.06 -15.74
N CYS A 322 -1.17 -19.52 -16.90
CA CYS A 322 -1.29 -18.10 -17.17
C CYS A 322 -2.71 -17.78 -17.64
N ASP A 323 -3.28 -16.68 -17.16
CA ASP A 323 -4.65 -16.28 -17.52
C ASP A 323 -4.82 -16.11 -19.04
N PRO A 324 -5.70 -16.91 -19.70
CA PRO A 324 -5.89 -16.86 -21.15
C PRO A 324 -6.33 -15.50 -21.67
N LYS A 325 -7.16 -14.76 -20.90
CA LYS A 325 -7.59 -13.41 -21.28
C LYS A 325 -6.43 -12.42 -21.30
N THR A 326 -5.47 -12.58 -20.40
CA THR A 326 -4.25 -11.77 -20.35
C THR A 326 -3.32 -12.07 -21.54
N LEU A 327 -3.16 -13.35 -21.88
CA LEU A 327 -2.39 -13.80 -23.05
C LEU A 327 -3.02 -13.32 -24.36
N THR A 328 -4.34 -13.48 -24.51
CA THR A 328 -5.11 -13.01 -25.68
C THR A 328 -4.95 -11.50 -25.88
N ARG A 329 -5.10 -10.72 -24.81
CA ARG A 329 -4.88 -9.26 -24.89
C ARG A 329 -3.44 -8.90 -25.26
N ALA A 330 -2.46 -9.69 -24.81
CA ALA A 330 -1.06 -9.47 -25.20
C ALA A 330 -0.85 -9.79 -26.69
N ALA A 331 -1.39 -10.88 -27.20
CA ALA A 331 -1.36 -11.23 -28.62
C ALA A 331 -2.00 -10.13 -29.49
N GLN A 332 -3.21 -9.68 -29.13
CA GLN A 332 -3.92 -8.61 -29.83
C GLN A 332 -3.17 -7.27 -29.83
N ALA A 333 -2.46 -6.95 -28.76
CA ALA A 333 -1.73 -5.68 -28.65
C ALA A 333 -0.38 -5.67 -29.40
N HIS A 334 0.14 -6.84 -29.80
CA HIS A 334 1.51 -6.95 -30.31
C HIS A 334 1.62 -7.57 -31.72
N PHE A 335 0.54 -8.05 -32.35
CA PHE A 335 0.65 -8.79 -33.62
C PHE A 335 1.33 -7.98 -34.74
N ASP A 336 1.14 -6.65 -34.83
CA ASP A 336 1.75 -5.82 -35.85
C ASP A 336 3.26 -5.55 -35.61
N ARG A 337 3.69 -5.49 -34.32
CA ARG A 337 5.06 -5.07 -33.98
C ARG A 337 5.96 -6.22 -33.60
N GLU A 338 5.39 -7.23 -32.94
CA GLU A 338 6.09 -8.38 -32.40
C GLU A 338 5.30 -9.66 -32.74
N PRO A 339 5.13 -9.98 -34.03
CA PRO A 339 4.24 -11.05 -34.46
C PRO A 339 4.61 -12.43 -33.91
N LYS A 340 5.92 -12.73 -33.75
CA LYS A 340 6.36 -13.99 -33.12
C LYS A 340 5.89 -14.10 -31.66
N PHE A 341 6.01 -13.01 -30.91
CA PHE A 341 5.52 -12.98 -29.54
C PHE A 341 3.99 -13.10 -29.50
N ALA A 342 3.30 -12.41 -30.38
CA ALA A 342 1.83 -12.43 -30.45
C ALA A 342 1.30 -13.83 -30.78
N GLU A 343 1.91 -14.52 -31.75
CA GLU A 343 1.56 -15.91 -32.09
C GLU A 343 1.78 -16.84 -30.89
N GLY A 344 2.97 -16.78 -30.25
CA GLY A 344 3.27 -17.59 -29.07
C GLY A 344 2.32 -17.33 -27.91
N ALA A 345 1.98 -16.07 -27.64
CA ALA A 345 1.02 -15.70 -26.59
C ALA A 345 -0.39 -16.20 -26.91
N GLY A 346 -0.82 -16.14 -28.16
CA GLY A 346 -2.10 -16.67 -28.61
C GLY A 346 -2.17 -18.18 -28.52
N LEU A 347 -1.13 -18.89 -28.93
CA LEU A 347 -1.02 -20.36 -28.76
C LEU A 347 -1.05 -20.78 -27.30
N ALA A 348 -0.32 -20.05 -26.43
CA ALA A 348 -0.36 -20.29 -24.98
C ALA A 348 -1.77 -20.03 -24.41
N ALA A 349 -2.48 -18.99 -24.88
CA ALA A 349 -3.86 -18.74 -24.48
C ALA A 349 -4.78 -19.91 -24.84
N LEU A 350 -4.72 -20.39 -26.09
CA LEU A 350 -5.50 -21.54 -26.54
C LEU A 350 -5.16 -22.81 -25.76
N ARG A 351 -3.88 -23.06 -25.45
CA ARG A 351 -3.45 -24.19 -24.63
C ARG A 351 -4.09 -24.16 -23.23
N TRP A 352 -4.08 -23.01 -22.56
CA TRP A 352 -4.67 -22.92 -21.23
C TRP A 352 -6.20 -23.00 -21.27
N LEU A 353 -6.84 -22.51 -22.35
CA LEU A 353 -8.29 -22.69 -22.58
C LEU A 353 -8.65 -24.16 -22.75
N VAL A 354 -7.87 -24.93 -23.53
CA VAL A 354 -8.06 -26.39 -23.72
C VAL A 354 -7.87 -27.14 -22.41
N LEU A 355 -7.00 -26.66 -21.52
CA LEU A 355 -6.78 -27.21 -20.20
C LEU A 355 -7.77 -26.71 -19.14
N ASP A 356 -8.84 -26.01 -19.55
CA ASP A 356 -9.92 -25.50 -18.71
C ASP A 356 -9.48 -24.46 -17.68
N PHE A 357 -8.41 -23.69 -18.00
CA PHE A 357 -7.97 -22.56 -17.18
C PHE A 357 -8.68 -21.26 -17.60
N GLY A 358 -8.88 -20.40 -16.61
CA GLY A 358 -9.45 -19.06 -16.76
C GLY A 358 -10.76 -18.89 -16.00
N TYR A 359 -11.08 -17.64 -15.66
CA TYR A 359 -12.31 -17.30 -14.94
C TYR A 359 -13.35 -16.72 -15.89
N GLU A 360 -14.61 -17.25 -15.82
CA GLU A 360 -15.73 -16.80 -16.65
C GLU A 360 -15.38 -16.75 -18.16
N ILE A 361 -14.84 -17.86 -18.68
CA ILE A 361 -14.46 -17.97 -20.10
C ILE A 361 -15.71 -18.08 -20.96
N THR A 362 -15.73 -17.33 -22.05
CA THR A 362 -16.80 -17.29 -23.04
C THR A 362 -16.29 -17.71 -24.42
N SER A 363 -17.21 -18.00 -25.36
CA SER A 363 -16.86 -18.28 -26.77
C SER A 363 -16.09 -17.11 -27.41
N LEU A 364 -16.35 -15.87 -26.99
CA LEU A 364 -15.61 -14.70 -27.48
C LEU A 364 -14.14 -14.71 -27.06
N ASP A 365 -13.82 -15.23 -25.86
CA ASP A 365 -12.44 -15.36 -25.41
C ASP A 365 -11.67 -16.37 -26.27
N VAL A 366 -12.31 -17.50 -26.63
CA VAL A 366 -11.74 -18.54 -27.50
C VAL A 366 -11.50 -17.98 -28.90
N TRP A 367 -12.53 -17.37 -29.53
CA TRP A 367 -12.37 -16.72 -30.82
C TRP A 367 -11.36 -15.60 -30.83
N GLY A 368 -11.30 -14.80 -29.73
CA GLY A 368 -10.32 -13.75 -29.58
C GLY A 368 -8.89 -14.27 -29.58
N ALA A 369 -8.62 -15.38 -28.87
CA ALA A 369 -7.31 -16.02 -28.87
C ALA A 369 -6.96 -16.59 -30.26
N TYR A 370 -7.91 -17.31 -30.91
CA TYR A 370 -7.72 -17.88 -32.22
C TYR A 370 -7.40 -16.81 -33.28
N HIS A 371 -8.25 -15.78 -33.40
CA HIS A 371 -8.04 -14.72 -34.40
C HIS A 371 -6.74 -13.92 -34.17
N ALA A 372 -6.36 -13.65 -32.92
CA ALA A 372 -5.10 -12.98 -32.62
C ALA A 372 -3.89 -13.82 -33.04
N THR A 373 -3.97 -15.15 -32.86
CA THR A 373 -2.93 -16.10 -33.25
C THR A 373 -2.80 -16.17 -34.77
N ILE A 374 -3.94 -16.36 -35.50
CA ILE A 374 -3.96 -16.41 -36.95
C ILE A 374 -3.46 -15.10 -37.55
N ARG A 375 -3.88 -13.96 -37.02
CA ARG A 375 -3.44 -12.65 -37.52
C ARG A 375 -1.92 -12.49 -37.41
N ALA A 376 -1.32 -12.94 -36.32
CA ALA A 376 0.13 -12.93 -36.16
C ALA A 376 0.82 -13.88 -37.15
N ALA A 377 0.25 -15.09 -37.37
CA ALA A 377 0.74 -16.08 -38.33
C ALA A 377 0.67 -15.59 -39.78
N GLU A 378 -0.38 -14.82 -40.15
CA GLU A 378 -0.49 -14.17 -41.46
C GLU A 378 0.70 -13.24 -41.74
N ILE A 379 1.07 -12.42 -40.77
CA ILE A 379 2.21 -11.51 -40.88
C ILE A 379 3.52 -12.28 -41.00
N LEU A 380 3.63 -13.43 -40.32
CA LEU A 380 4.79 -14.31 -40.36
C LEU A 380 4.84 -15.22 -41.62
N GLY A 381 3.76 -15.30 -42.38
CA GLY A 381 3.67 -16.08 -43.62
C GLY A 381 3.57 -17.60 -43.47
N HIS A 382 3.08 -18.08 -42.30
CA HIS A 382 3.00 -19.53 -42.03
C HIS A 382 1.67 -19.99 -41.37
N VAL A 383 0.56 -19.41 -41.83
CA VAL A 383 -0.80 -19.66 -41.28
C VAL A 383 -1.15 -21.14 -41.23
N ASP A 384 -0.87 -21.89 -42.33
CA ASP A 384 -1.20 -23.32 -42.39
C ASP A 384 -0.53 -24.14 -41.29
N LYS A 385 0.73 -23.82 -40.97
CA LYS A 385 1.46 -24.44 -39.87
C LYS A 385 0.81 -24.12 -38.52
N THR A 386 0.44 -22.88 -38.31
CA THR A 386 -0.20 -22.43 -37.06
C THR A 386 -1.57 -23.07 -36.88
N ILE A 387 -2.36 -23.18 -37.96
CA ILE A 387 -3.66 -23.91 -37.95
C ILE A 387 -3.44 -25.38 -37.60
N ALA A 388 -2.41 -26.02 -38.15
CA ALA A 388 -2.08 -27.40 -37.81
C ALA A 388 -1.75 -27.57 -36.33
N ASN A 389 -0.95 -26.66 -35.75
CA ASN A 389 -0.62 -26.66 -34.32
C ASN A 389 -1.88 -26.47 -33.48
N ILE A 390 -2.76 -25.52 -33.81
CA ILE A 390 -4.01 -25.31 -33.10
C ILE A 390 -4.92 -26.53 -33.20
N ARG A 391 -5.00 -27.15 -34.36
CA ARG A 391 -5.77 -28.38 -34.58
C ARG A 391 -5.27 -29.52 -33.67
N GLU A 392 -3.98 -29.75 -33.63
CA GLU A 392 -3.38 -30.76 -32.77
C GLU A 392 -3.69 -30.49 -31.28
N LEU A 393 -3.59 -29.25 -30.86
CA LEU A 393 -3.91 -28.82 -29.49
C LEU A 393 -5.37 -29.12 -29.14
N VAL A 394 -6.32 -28.76 -30.02
CA VAL A 394 -7.77 -28.96 -29.82
C VAL A 394 -8.17 -30.43 -29.97
N GLN A 395 -7.46 -31.22 -30.79
CA GLN A 395 -7.68 -32.67 -30.86
C GLN A 395 -7.34 -33.37 -29.53
N GLY A 396 -6.38 -32.85 -28.77
CA GLY A 396 -6.01 -33.36 -27.42
C GLY A 396 -7.06 -33.08 -26.35
N GLU A 397 -8.04 -32.20 -26.62
CA GLU A 397 -9.15 -31.91 -25.70
C GLU A 397 -10.19 -33.06 -25.73
N ARG A 398 -10.93 -33.22 -24.64
CA ARG A 398 -12.06 -34.18 -24.59
C ARG A 398 -13.07 -33.89 -25.72
N PRO A 399 -13.79 -34.90 -26.26
CA PRO A 399 -14.77 -34.72 -27.33
C PRO A 399 -15.84 -33.65 -27.02
N ASP A 400 -16.20 -33.51 -25.75
CA ASP A 400 -17.16 -32.53 -25.22
C ASP A 400 -16.48 -31.25 -24.68
N GLY A 401 -15.19 -31.05 -24.95
CA GLY A 401 -14.41 -29.92 -24.49
C GLY A 401 -14.90 -28.59 -25.06
N PHE A 402 -14.81 -27.55 -24.25
CA PHE A 402 -15.36 -26.23 -24.56
C PHE A 402 -14.72 -25.57 -25.80
N VAL A 403 -13.40 -25.64 -25.92
CA VAL A 403 -12.69 -25.06 -27.08
C VAL A 403 -12.99 -25.84 -28.33
N ARG A 404 -13.07 -27.18 -28.25
CA ARG A 404 -13.42 -28.06 -29.35
C ARG A 404 -14.84 -27.82 -29.86
N GLN A 405 -15.81 -27.57 -29.00
CA GLN A 405 -17.17 -27.20 -29.39
C GLN A 405 -17.21 -25.91 -30.20
N ILE A 406 -16.32 -24.95 -29.87
CA ILE A 406 -16.30 -23.63 -30.50
C ILE A 406 -15.50 -23.64 -31.81
N LEU A 407 -14.27 -24.20 -31.80
CA LEU A 407 -13.35 -24.17 -32.93
C LEU A 407 -13.37 -25.44 -33.80
N GLY A 408 -14.02 -26.52 -33.35
CA GLY A 408 -13.95 -27.81 -34.03
C GLY A 408 -14.38 -27.75 -35.50
N ARG A 409 -15.46 -27.04 -35.79
CA ARG A 409 -15.93 -26.87 -37.18
C ARG A 409 -14.94 -26.08 -38.05
N GLU A 410 -14.37 -25.01 -37.50
CA GLU A 410 -13.37 -24.16 -38.17
C GLU A 410 -12.08 -24.94 -38.44
N LEU A 411 -11.69 -25.83 -37.54
CA LEU A 411 -10.50 -26.66 -37.63
C LEU A 411 -10.73 -27.99 -38.39
N GLY A 412 -11.96 -28.25 -38.87
CA GLY A 412 -12.30 -29.52 -39.54
C GLY A 412 -12.25 -30.73 -38.61
N LEU A 413 -12.53 -30.53 -37.33
CA LEU A 413 -12.64 -31.56 -36.28
C LEU A 413 -14.14 -31.89 -36.12
N SER A 414 -14.64 -32.88 -36.82
CA SER A 414 -16.02 -33.37 -36.68
C SER A 414 -16.18 -34.29 -35.47
#